data_c24bc097ad8abaedf3db95b0d70aba6a
#
_entry.id   c24bc097ad8abaedf3db95b0d70aba6a
#
_cell.length_a   1.000
_cell.length_b   1.000
_cell.length_c   1.000
_cell.angle_alpha   90.00
_cell.angle_beta   90.00
_cell.angle_gamma   90.00
#
_symmetry.space_group_name_H-M   'P 1'
#
loop_
_entity.id
_entity.type
_entity.pdbx_description
1 polymer ?
#
loop_
_entity_poly.entity_id
_entity_poly.type
_entity_poly.pdbx_seq_one_letter_code
_entity_poly.pdbx_strand_id
1 'polypeptide(L)'
;MTTPYLFSTSGSRLAGRSGILELMDDLGKALTTDPGMRMLGGGNPAHIPAVDAVWRRRMQELMEEGDLLERTLGNYDPPQGNPGFLKSLAGFLQRHCGWDVTPAHLAITAGGQSAFFYLFNLLAGPMPDGRMRRILLPLVPEYIGYANQGLHPDLFIACQPGIEALPGNEFKYRVHFPTVEAALARGDIGAICVSRPTNPTGNVLTNEEMKRLSGLALAAGIPLIIDNAYGLPFPGAVFTDAEPLFGEHIILTLSLSKLGLPGTRTGIVVARPEIASAIAAMCSVTGLANTNIGQQLVKPLLDSDEVLHLARQVIRPYYESRARDAGRWVREAFGADAGWSLHRCEGAFFRWLRLTGLPISTRELYQRLKKRQVLVVPGENFYFGLSEPWPHHAECLRLNCSGAPETVREALQIIADEVRRVRNGG
;
A
#
# COMPACT_ATOMS: atom_id res chain seq x y z
N MET A 1 44.03 -2.94 2.12
CA MET A 1 42.65 -2.42 2.44
C MET A 1 42.23 -1.52 1.31
N THR A 2 41.15 -1.85 0.60
CA THR A 2 40.61 -0.99 -0.46
C THR A 2 39.85 0.16 0.18
N THR A 3 40.16 1.38 -0.19
CA THR A 3 39.38 2.55 0.24
C THR A 3 37.96 2.40 -0.27
N PRO A 4 36.91 2.54 0.56
CA PRO A 4 35.54 2.41 0.12
C PRO A 4 35.20 3.53 -0.90
N TYR A 5 34.42 3.20 -1.93
CA TYR A 5 33.93 4.20 -2.86
C TYR A 5 33.00 5.18 -2.15
N LEU A 6 33.12 6.46 -2.48
CA LEU A 6 32.20 7.48 -2.01
C LEU A 6 30.96 7.53 -2.94
N PHE A 7 29.79 7.47 -2.34
CA PHE A 7 28.52 7.64 -3.06
C PHE A 7 28.07 9.10 -3.03
N SER A 8 27.30 9.51 -4.03
CA SER A 8 26.60 10.80 -3.99
C SER A 8 25.61 10.86 -2.84
N THR A 9 25.22 12.09 -2.41
CA THR A 9 24.25 12.27 -1.32
C THR A 9 22.93 11.52 -1.59
N SER A 10 22.35 11.68 -2.80
CA SER A 10 21.12 10.96 -3.18
C SER A 10 21.36 9.46 -3.30
N GLY A 11 22.51 9.02 -3.84
CA GLY A 11 22.88 7.61 -3.93
C GLY A 11 23.01 6.96 -2.55
N SER A 12 23.70 7.63 -1.60
CA SER A 12 23.83 7.17 -0.23
C SER A 12 22.47 7.04 0.49
N ARG A 13 21.57 8.00 0.22
CA ARG A 13 20.22 7.98 0.76
C ARG A 13 19.41 6.78 0.24
N LEU A 14 19.38 6.57 -1.08
CA LEU A 14 18.62 5.48 -1.69
C LEU A 14 19.21 4.09 -1.40
N ALA A 15 20.55 3.99 -1.28
CA ALA A 15 21.26 2.77 -0.93
C ALA A 15 21.32 2.48 0.59
N GLY A 16 20.85 3.42 1.42
CA GLY A 16 20.86 3.29 2.87
C GLY A 16 19.92 2.19 3.38
N ARG A 17 20.18 1.73 4.59
CA ARG A 17 19.26 0.80 5.28
C ARG A 17 17.89 1.44 5.43
N SER A 18 16.85 0.70 5.08
CA SER A 18 15.46 1.13 5.18
C SER A 18 14.61 0.03 5.82
N GLY A 19 13.49 0.42 6.45
CA GLY A 19 12.56 -0.55 7.01
C GLY A 19 11.96 -1.47 5.95
N ILE A 20 11.77 -1.00 4.73
CA ILE A 20 11.29 -1.84 3.63
C ILE A 20 12.36 -2.85 3.17
N LEU A 21 13.64 -2.48 3.15
CA LEU A 21 14.73 -3.40 2.84
C LEU A 21 14.86 -4.49 3.91
N GLU A 22 14.85 -4.11 5.20
CA GLU A 22 14.87 -5.07 6.32
C GLU A 22 13.72 -6.06 6.22
N LEU A 23 12.51 -5.56 5.93
CA LEU A 23 11.33 -6.40 5.74
C LEU A 23 11.49 -7.38 4.56
N MET A 24 11.99 -6.91 3.42
CA MET A 24 12.18 -7.76 2.23
C MET A 24 13.29 -8.80 2.42
N ASP A 25 14.37 -8.45 3.12
CA ASP A 25 15.44 -9.39 3.47
C ASP A 25 14.93 -10.49 4.41
N ASP A 26 14.16 -10.12 5.43
CA ASP A 26 13.57 -11.09 6.36
C ASP A 26 12.56 -12.00 5.66
N LEU A 27 11.73 -11.46 4.76
CA LEU A 27 10.79 -12.24 3.94
C LEU A 27 11.54 -13.22 3.01
N GLY A 28 12.58 -12.74 2.34
CA GLY A 28 13.40 -13.57 1.45
C GLY A 28 14.07 -14.74 2.18
N LYS A 29 14.66 -14.47 3.34
CA LYS A 29 15.27 -15.52 4.19
C LYS A 29 14.24 -16.53 4.68
N ALA A 30 13.09 -16.07 5.17
CA ALA A 30 12.04 -16.96 5.66
C ALA A 30 11.52 -17.90 4.57
N LEU A 31 11.36 -17.42 3.33
CA LEU A 31 10.92 -18.24 2.21
C LEU A 31 11.95 -19.28 1.74
N THR A 32 13.23 -19.03 1.94
CA THR A 32 14.31 -19.88 1.41
C THR A 32 14.99 -20.77 2.44
N THR A 33 15.10 -20.32 3.69
CA THR A 33 15.94 -20.98 4.70
C THR A 33 15.17 -21.50 5.92
N ASP A 34 13.91 -21.05 6.13
CA ASP A 34 13.12 -21.45 7.31
C ASP A 34 11.68 -21.79 6.92
N PRO A 35 11.42 -23.01 6.43
CA PRO A 35 10.07 -23.43 6.02
C PRO A 35 9.06 -23.51 7.18
N GLY A 36 9.53 -23.46 8.42
CA GLY A 36 8.68 -23.41 9.62
C GLY A 36 8.24 -22.00 10.02
N MET A 37 8.72 -20.96 9.35
CA MET A 37 8.39 -19.56 9.67
C MET A 37 6.93 -19.22 9.38
N ARG A 38 6.22 -18.76 10.40
CA ARG A 38 4.83 -18.25 10.28
C ARG A 38 4.84 -16.81 9.80
N MET A 39 4.48 -16.64 8.53
CA MET A 39 4.65 -15.39 7.77
C MET A 39 3.47 -14.43 7.94
N LEU A 40 3.44 -13.65 9.03
CA LEU A 40 2.47 -12.56 9.22
C LEU A 40 3.03 -11.18 8.86
N GLY A 41 4.28 -11.10 8.39
CA GLY A 41 4.95 -9.85 8.01
C GLY A 41 4.82 -9.48 6.53
N GLY A 42 4.51 -10.44 5.65
CA GLY A 42 4.51 -10.23 4.21
C GLY A 42 3.42 -9.28 3.67
N GLY A 43 3.65 -8.79 2.46
CA GLY A 43 2.67 -7.98 1.70
C GLY A 43 2.10 -8.72 0.48
N ASN A 44 2.43 -10.00 0.30
CA ASN A 44 1.92 -10.79 -0.82
C ASN A 44 0.42 -11.05 -0.65
N PRO A 45 -0.37 -11.00 -1.75
CA PRO A 45 -1.74 -11.50 -1.74
C PRO A 45 -1.77 -13.01 -1.49
N ALA A 46 -2.90 -13.51 -1.02
CA ALA A 46 -3.16 -14.94 -0.93
C ALA A 46 -3.24 -15.58 -2.32
N HIS A 47 -2.85 -16.85 -2.42
CA HIS A 47 -3.24 -17.69 -3.53
C HIS A 47 -4.70 -18.11 -3.36
N ILE A 48 -5.59 -17.44 -4.09
CA ILE A 48 -7.03 -17.74 -4.11
C ILE A 48 -7.28 -18.66 -5.31
N PRO A 49 -7.69 -19.94 -5.14
CA PRO A 49 -7.78 -20.89 -6.25
C PRO A 49 -8.59 -20.41 -7.44
N ALA A 50 -9.71 -19.72 -7.19
CA ALA A 50 -10.55 -19.17 -8.26
C ALA A 50 -9.85 -18.04 -9.04
N VAL A 51 -9.02 -17.22 -8.37
CA VAL A 51 -8.21 -16.17 -9.00
C VAL A 51 -7.05 -16.79 -9.79
N ASP A 52 -6.35 -17.76 -9.19
CA ASP A 52 -5.25 -18.47 -9.85
C ASP A 52 -5.74 -19.19 -11.13
N ALA A 53 -6.95 -19.76 -11.11
CA ALA A 53 -7.56 -20.40 -12.28
C ALA A 53 -7.81 -19.41 -13.43
N VAL A 54 -8.24 -18.18 -13.12
CA VAL A 54 -8.41 -17.13 -14.14
C VAL A 54 -7.07 -16.78 -14.78
N TRP A 55 -6.02 -16.60 -13.98
CA TRP A 55 -4.70 -16.25 -14.54
C TRP A 55 -4.07 -17.38 -15.33
N ARG A 56 -4.30 -18.64 -14.95
CA ARG A 56 -3.88 -19.81 -15.76
C ARG A 56 -4.59 -19.83 -17.11
N ARG A 57 -5.92 -19.66 -17.12
CA ARG A 57 -6.71 -19.56 -18.35
C ARG A 57 -6.20 -18.41 -19.22
N ARG A 58 -6.03 -17.21 -18.67
CA ARG A 58 -5.54 -16.05 -19.41
C ARG A 58 -4.14 -16.26 -20.00
N MET A 59 -3.26 -16.96 -19.30
CA MET A 59 -1.94 -17.30 -19.82
C MET A 59 -2.03 -18.29 -21.00
N GLN A 60 -2.92 -19.29 -20.94
CA GLN A 60 -3.16 -20.21 -22.04
C GLN A 60 -3.71 -19.48 -23.26
N GLU A 61 -4.74 -18.67 -23.10
CA GLU A 61 -5.31 -17.85 -24.18
C GLU A 61 -4.25 -16.93 -24.81
N LEU A 62 -3.36 -16.32 -24.03
CA LEU A 62 -2.27 -15.51 -24.54
C LEU A 62 -1.28 -16.30 -25.42
N MET A 63 -1.01 -17.57 -25.07
CA MET A 63 -0.14 -18.45 -25.85
C MET A 63 -0.79 -18.95 -27.14
N GLU A 64 -2.13 -19.01 -27.19
CA GLU A 64 -2.89 -19.53 -28.31
C GLU A 64 -3.32 -18.43 -29.30
N GLU A 65 -3.24 -17.16 -28.92
CA GLU A 65 -3.69 -16.01 -29.73
C GLU A 65 -2.61 -15.54 -30.73
N GLY A 66 -2.46 -16.25 -31.85
CA GLY A 66 -1.54 -15.88 -32.93
C GLY A 66 -0.10 -15.68 -32.46
N ASP A 67 0.46 -14.49 -32.69
CA ASP A 67 1.82 -14.09 -32.25
C ASP A 67 1.79 -13.15 -31.04
N LEU A 68 0.69 -13.14 -30.26
CA LEU A 68 0.50 -12.20 -29.17
C LEU A 68 1.52 -12.41 -28.03
N LEU A 69 1.88 -13.69 -27.73
CA LEU A 69 2.90 -13.99 -26.74
C LEU A 69 4.27 -13.40 -27.13
N GLU A 70 4.68 -13.65 -28.37
CA GLU A 70 5.97 -13.18 -28.90
C GLU A 70 6.04 -11.65 -28.89
N ARG A 71 4.98 -10.97 -29.29
CA ARG A 71 4.90 -9.50 -29.22
C ARG A 71 4.91 -8.99 -27.79
N THR A 72 4.21 -9.68 -26.88
CA THR A 72 4.14 -9.30 -25.45
C THR A 72 5.50 -9.36 -24.77
N LEU A 73 6.32 -10.33 -25.13
CA LEU A 73 7.63 -10.57 -24.52
C LEU A 73 8.79 -9.95 -25.31
N GLY A 74 8.66 -9.87 -26.64
CA GLY A 74 9.75 -9.48 -27.54
C GLY A 74 9.78 -8.02 -27.96
N ASN A 75 8.72 -7.26 -27.69
CA ASN A 75 8.64 -5.85 -28.11
C ASN A 75 8.54 -4.90 -26.90
N TYR A 76 9.14 -3.71 -27.04
CA TYR A 76 8.90 -2.62 -26.12
C TYR A 76 7.59 -1.90 -26.48
N ASP A 77 6.71 -1.73 -25.51
CA ASP A 77 5.58 -0.82 -25.64
C ASP A 77 6.00 0.63 -25.35
N PRO A 78 5.17 1.62 -25.73
CA PRO A 78 5.39 3.01 -25.31
C PRO A 78 5.57 3.14 -23.80
N PRO A 79 6.42 4.05 -23.32
CA PRO A 79 6.64 4.26 -21.87
C PRO A 79 5.38 4.55 -21.07
N GLN A 80 4.34 5.09 -21.71
CA GLN A 80 3.03 5.32 -21.10
C GLN A 80 2.29 4.01 -20.77
N GLY A 81 2.53 2.94 -21.52
CA GLY A 81 1.89 1.63 -21.42
C GLY A 81 1.34 1.14 -22.74
N ASN A 82 0.84 -0.10 -22.78
CA ASN A 82 0.24 -0.69 -23.97
C ASN A 82 -1.02 0.06 -24.41
N PRO A 83 -1.10 0.57 -25.65
CA PRO A 83 -2.24 1.39 -26.10
C PRO A 83 -3.58 0.67 -26.01
N GLY A 84 -3.62 -0.64 -26.30
CA GLY A 84 -4.82 -1.45 -26.18
C GLY A 84 -5.31 -1.58 -24.74
N PHE A 85 -4.39 -1.80 -23.81
CA PHE A 85 -4.71 -1.85 -22.39
C PHE A 85 -5.20 -0.50 -21.86
N LEU A 86 -4.53 0.59 -22.23
CA LEU A 86 -4.93 1.95 -21.81
C LEU A 86 -6.35 2.28 -22.32
N LYS A 87 -6.68 1.90 -23.55
CA LYS A 87 -8.03 2.09 -24.11
C LYS A 87 -9.08 1.27 -23.35
N SER A 88 -8.80 -0.01 -23.08
CA SER A 88 -9.71 -0.89 -22.32
C SER A 88 -9.92 -0.37 -20.89
N LEU A 89 -8.86 0.06 -20.22
CA LEU A 89 -8.93 0.60 -18.87
C LEU A 89 -9.71 1.92 -18.81
N ALA A 90 -9.46 2.86 -19.73
CA ALA A 90 -10.21 4.11 -19.80
C ALA A 90 -11.72 3.83 -19.99
N GLY A 91 -12.07 2.98 -20.97
CA GLY A 91 -13.45 2.59 -21.20
C GLY A 91 -14.11 1.90 -19.97
N PHE A 92 -13.36 1.06 -19.28
CA PHE A 92 -13.81 0.43 -18.04
C PHE A 92 -14.10 1.47 -16.93
N LEU A 93 -13.19 2.41 -16.70
CA LEU A 93 -13.38 3.46 -15.69
C LEU A 93 -14.54 4.39 -16.04
N GLN A 94 -14.75 4.72 -17.32
CA GLN A 94 -15.92 5.46 -17.79
C GLN A 94 -17.22 4.72 -17.48
N ARG A 95 -17.31 3.42 -17.86
CA ARG A 95 -18.53 2.63 -17.67
C ARG A 95 -18.92 2.41 -16.21
N HIS A 96 -17.93 2.15 -15.34
CA HIS A 96 -18.19 1.68 -13.97
C HIS A 96 -17.99 2.72 -12.89
N CYS A 97 -17.26 3.79 -13.17
CA CYS A 97 -17.01 4.88 -12.22
C CYS A 97 -17.62 6.20 -12.69
N GLY A 98 -18.06 6.30 -13.94
CA GLY A 98 -18.60 7.54 -14.51
C GLY A 98 -17.53 8.64 -14.68
N TRP A 99 -16.24 8.27 -14.73
CA TRP A 99 -15.16 9.25 -14.81
C TRP A 99 -14.87 9.63 -16.27
N ASP A 100 -14.65 10.92 -16.52
CA ASP A 100 -14.20 11.41 -17.82
C ASP A 100 -12.70 11.17 -18.01
N VAL A 101 -12.33 9.90 -18.20
CA VAL A 101 -10.94 9.41 -18.33
C VAL A 101 -10.72 8.88 -19.74
N THR A 102 -9.69 9.38 -20.41
CA THR A 102 -9.21 8.89 -21.70
C THR A 102 -7.86 8.20 -21.52
N PRO A 103 -7.32 7.49 -22.52
CA PRO A 103 -5.96 6.97 -22.47
C PRO A 103 -4.88 8.00 -22.09
N ALA A 104 -5.09 9.28 -22.42
CA ALA A 104 -4.17 10.37 -22.04
C ALA A 104 -4.06 10.60 -20.52
N HIS A 105 -5.06 10.20 -19.75
CA HIS A 105 -5.07 10.29 -18.29
C HIS A 105 -4.37 9.13 -17.59
N LEU A 106 -3.84 8.17 -18.33
CA LEU A 106 -3.32 6.91 -17.80
C LEU A 106 -1.82 6.78 -18.03
N ALA A 107 -1.08 6.30 -17.03
CA ALA A 107 0.31 5.89 -17.19
C ALA A 107 0.55 4.59 -16.43
N ILE A 108 1.32 3.69 -17.04
CA ILE A 108 1.75 2.43 -16.43
C ILE A 108 3.12 2.61 -15.81
N THR A 109 3.37 1.91 -14.72
CA THR A 109 4.65 1.93 -14.01
C THR A 109 5.08 0.51 -13.62
N ALA A 110 6.36 0.34 -13.28
CA ALA A 110 6.89 -0.94 -12.79
C ALA A 110 6.40 -1.26 -11.36
N GLY A 111 5.07 -1.30 -11.18
CA GLY A 111 4.36 -1.46 -9.92
C GLY A 111 4.13 -0.13 -9.20
N GLY A 112 3.25 -0.14 -8.19
CA GLY A 112 2.91 1.06 -7.39
C GLY A 112 4.11 1.72 -6.73
N GLN A 113 5.13 0.93 -6.33
CA GLN A 113 6.35 1.48 -5.72
C GLN A 113 7.05 2.49 -6.64
N SER A 114 7.18 2.19 -7.93
CA SER A 114 7.76 3.13 -8.91
C SER A 114 6.84 4.33 -9.16
N ALA A 115 5.52 4.12 -9.16
CA ALA A 115 4.57 5.22 -9.29
C ALA A 115 4.76 6.28 -8.18
N PHE A 116 4.88 5.84 -6.92
CA PHE A 116 5.09 6.74 -5.79
C PHE A 116 6.47 7.40 -5.81
N PHE A 117 7.52 6.68 -6.22
CA PHE A 117 8.83 7.29 -6.41
C PHE A 117 8.76 8.45 -7.42
N TYR A 118 8.09 8.26 -8.54
CA TYR A 118 7.92 9.31 -9.54
C TYR A 118 7.05 10.46 -9.00
N LEU A 119 5.87 10.16 -8.47
CA LEU A 119 4.94 11.17 -7.99
C LEU A 119 5.54 12.04 -6.88
N PHE A 120 6.21 11.43 -5.89
CA PHE A 120 6.79 12.18 -4.79
C PHE A 120 7.91 13.12 -5.24
N ASN A 121 8.80 12.66 -6.13
CA ASN A 121 9.90 13.48 -6.63
C ASN A 121 9.48 14.45 -7.76
N LEU A 122 8.32 14.25 -8.39
CA LEU A 122 7.71 15.19 -9.32
C LEU A 122 7.06 16.38 -8.59
N LEU A 123 6.41 16.11 -7.46
CA LEU A 123 5.55 17.08 -6.77
C LEU A 123 6.18 17.71 -5.53
N ALA A 124 7.29 17.15 -5.05
CA ALA A 124 7.99 17.62 -3.85
C ALA A 124 9.51 17.59 -4.04
N GLY A 125 10.20 18.38 -3.22
CA GLY A 125 11.63 18.64 -3.35
C GLY A 125 11.91 20.13 -3.60
N PRO A 126 13.14 20.50 -3.98
CA PRO A 126 13.47 21.86 -4.38
C PRO A 126 12.71 22.25 -5.63
N MET A 127 11.97 23.35 -5.56
CA MET A 127 11.20 23.90 -6.69
C MET A 127 12.00 24.94 -7.46
N PRO A 128 11.63 25.23 -8.74
CA PRO A 128 12.32 26.24 -9.54
C PRO A 128 12.36 27.65 -8.91
N ASP A 129 11.42 27.95 -8.00
CA ASP A 129 11.36 29.22 -7.26
C ASP A 129 12.26 29.23 -6.01
N GLY A 130 13.08 28.19 -5.80
CA GLY A 130 13.99 28.03 -4.69
C GLY A 130 13.36 27.54 -3.38
N ARG A 131 12.03 27.39 -3.35
CA ARG A 131 11.32 26.85 -2.14
C ARG A 131 11.39 25.33 -2.12
N MET A 132 11.35 24.77 -0.93
CA MET A 132 11.18 23.33 -0.70
C MET A 132 9.70 23.01 -0.58
N ARG A 133 9.20 22.04 -1.36
CA ARG A 133 7.86 21.48 -1.16
C ARG A 133 7.92 20.06 -0.62
N ARG A 134 6.88 19.67 0.11
CA ARG A 134 6.78 18.39 0.82
C ARG A 134 5.47 17.68 0.50
N ILE A 135 5.46 16.38 0.74
CA ILE A 135 4.25 15.55 0.71
C ILE A 135 3.61 15.55 2.10
N LEU A 136 2.34 15.93 2.18
CA LEU A 136 1.57 15.89 3.42
C LEU A 136 0.84 14.56 3.54
N LEU A 137 1.12 13.83 4.63
CA LEU A 137 0.36 12.67 5.06
C LEU A 137 -0.66 13.15 6.11
N PRO A 138 -1.96 13.21 5.78
CA PRO A 138 -2.98 13.79 6.67
C PRO A 138 -3.24 12.94 7.91
N LEU A 139 -2.76 11.71 7.93
CA LEU A 139 -2.68 10.84 9.09
C LEU A 139 -1.57 9.81 8.89
N VAL A 140 -1.01 9.33 10.02
CA VAL A 140 -0.13 8.17 10.08
C VAL A 140 -0.72 7.17 11.08
N PRO A 141 -0.46 5.85 10.97
CA PRO A 141 0.59 5.23 10.13
C PRO A 141 0.21 5.15 8.66
N GLU A 142 1.22 5.21 7.79
CA GLU A 142 1.14 5.07 6.34
C GLU A 142 2.16 4.07 5.81
N TYR A 143 2.05 3.71 4.52
CA TYR A 143 2.81 2.63 3.93
C TYR A 143 4.33 2.83 4.06
N ILE A 144 5.00 1.87 4.70
CA ILE A 144 6.45 1.84 4.94
C ILE A 144 7.28 2.08 3.67
N GLY A 145 6.78 1.65 2.51
CA GLY A 145 7.45 1.80 1.22
C GLY A 145 7.60 3.25 0.75
N TYR A 146 6.90 4.22 1.33
CA TYR A 146 7.05 5.63 0.99
C TYR A 146 8.27 6.28 1.66
N ALA A 147 8.59 5.86 2.87
CA ALA A 147 9.51 6.56 3.76
C ALA A 147 10.87 6.94 3.14
N ASN A 148 11.39 6.09 2.24
CA ASN A 148 12.72 6.25 1.64
C ASN A 148 12.69 6.64 0.16
N GLN A 149 11.54 7.01 -0.40
CA GLN A 149 11.42 7.32 -1.84
C GLN A 149 11.82 8.74 -2.23
N GLY A 150 11.99 9.64 -1.27
CA GLY A 150 12.44 10.99 -1.57
C GLY A 150 13.92 11.05 -1.96
N LEU A 151 14.24 11.75 -3.03
CA LEU A 151 15.63 12.11 -3.39
C LEU A 151 16.23 13.12 -2.39
N HIS A 152 15.38 13.92 -1.75
CA HIS A 152 15.76 14.86 -0.70
C HIS A 152 15.33 14.35 0.68
N PRO A 153 16.08 14.69 1.76
CA PRO A 153 15.64 14.46 3.13
C PRO A 153 14.39 15.30 3.41
N ASP A 154 13.65 14.93 4.45
CA ASP A 154 12.49 15.68 4.95
C ASP A 154 11.38 15.94 3.91
N LEU A 155 11.22 14.99 2.96
CA LEU A 155 10.21 15.09 1.91
C LEU A 155 8.78 14.98 2.44
N PHE A 156 8.58 14.40 3.61
CA PHE A 156 7.28 14.14 4.20
C PHE A 156 7.00 15.00 5.42
N ILE A 157 5.76 15.44 5.54
CA ILE A 157 5.16 15.98 6.77
C ILE A 157 3.96 15.09 7.08
N ALA A 158 3.83 14.66 8.33
CA ALA A 158 2.73 13.84 8.77
C ALA A 158 1.94 14.46 9.91
N CYS A 159 0.64 14.22 9.93
CA CYS A 159 -0.25 14.58 11.03
C CYS A 159 -0.55 13.36 11.90
N GLN A 160 -0.56 13.54 13.21
CA GLN A 160 -1.09 12.52 14.11
C GLN A 160 -2.61 12.41 13.91
N PRO A 161 -3.17 11.19 13.82
CA PRO A 161 -4.61 11.00 13.75
C PRO A 161 -5.28 11.21 15.10
N GLY A 162 -6.58 11.48 15.09
CA GLY A 162 -7.45 11.19 16.22
C GLY A 162 -7.62 9.68 16.41
N ILE A 163 -7.67 9.22 17.65
CA ILE A 163 -7.97 7.82 17.99
C ILE A 163 -9.40 7.77 18.55
N GLU A 164 -10.30 7.17 17.78
CA GLU A 164 -11.66 6.88 18.22
C GLU A 164 -11.69 5.50 18.88
N ALA A 165 -12.01 5.45 20.18
CA ALA A 165 -12.21 4.19 20.87
C ALA A 165 -13.56 3.58 20.48
N LEU A 166 -13.58 2.27 20.23
CA LEU A 166 -14.75 1.53 19.80
C LEU A 166 -15.01 0.35 20.76
N PRO A 167 -16.25 -0.19 20.80
CA PRO A 167 -16.55 -1.36 21.62
C PRO A 167 -15.69 -2.58 21.25
N GLY A 168 -15.45 -3.49 22.21
CA GLY A 168 -14.79 -4.77 21.97
C GLY A 168 -13.27 -4.69 21.77
N ASN A 169 -12.59 -3.78 22.48
CA ASN A 169 -11.15 -3.51 22.34
C ASN A 169 -10.77 -3.12 20.91
N GLU A 170 -11.64 -2.39 20.23
CA GLU A 170 -11.35 -1.83 18.92
C GLU A 170 -11.09 -0.32 19.00
N PHE A 171 -10.39 0.19 18.01
CA PHE A 171 -10.22 1.62 17.77
C PHE A 171 -10.16 1.92 16.27
N LYS A 172 -10.33 3.20 15.91
CA LYS A 172 -10.19 3.68 14.54
C LYS A 172 -9.38 4.96 14.51
N TYR A 173 -8.51 5.10 13.51
CA TYR A 173 -7.85 6.37 13.22
C TYR A 173 -8.75 7.28 12.40
N ARG A 174 -8.78 8.56 12.77
CA ARG A 174 -9.52 9.63 12.09
C ARG A 174 -8.58 10.75 11.70
N VAL A 175 -8.84 11.40 10.58
CA VAL A 175 -8.11 12.58 10.18
C VAL A 175 -8.36 13.70 11.20
N HIS A 176 -7.29 14.26 11.76
CA HIS A 176 -7.38 15.44 12.61
C HIS A 176 -7.23 16.70 11.75
N PHE A 177 -8.34 17.15 11.19
CA PHE A 177 -8.38 18.23 10.21
C PHE A 177 -7.73 19.55 10.65
N PRO A 178 -7.84 20.02 11.92
CA PRO A 178 -7.15 21.23 12.33
C PRO A 178 -5.61 21.16 12.10
N THR A 179 -4.98 20.00 12.34
CA THR A 179 -3.55 19.81 12.09
C THR A 179 -3.24 19.79 10.59
N VAL A 180 -4.10 19.19 9.78
CA VAL A 180 -3.97 19.18 8.30
C VAL A 180 -4.07 20.60 7.75
N GLU A 181 -5.04 21.39 8.19
CA GLU A 181 -5.24 22.78 7.79
C GLU A 181 -4.06 23.68 8.20
N ALA A 182 -3.54 23.49 9.41
CA ALA A 182 -2.34 24.18 9.88
C ALA A 182 -1.09 23.83 9.05
N ALA A 183 -0.93 22.56 8.65
CA ALA A 183 0.16 22.14 7.78
C ALA A 183 0.05 22.77 6.38
N LEU A 184 -1.16 22.83 5.79
CA LEU A 184 -1.40 23.46 4.50
C LEU A 184 -1.16 24.98 4.53
N ALA A 185 -1.51 25.64 5.64
CA ALA A 185 -1.30 27.08 5.80
C ALA A 185 0.18 27.50 5.75
N ARG A 186 1.12 26.59 5.91
CA ARG A 186 2.56 26.85 5.76
C ARG A 186 2.97 27.20 4.32
N GLY A 187 2.18 26.76 3.31
CA GLY A 187 2.46 27.03 1.90
C GLY A 187 3.63 26.24 1.29
N ASP A 188 4.15 25.24 2.01
CA ASP A 188 5.28 24.39 1.57
C ASP A 188 4.86 22.95 1.20
N ILE A 189 3.57 22.71 0.97
CA ILE A 189 3.04 21.41 0.56
C ILE A 189 2.93 21.33 -0.96
N GLY A 190 3.43 20.24 -1.55
CA GLY A 190 3.35 19.95 -2.98
C GLY A 190 2.20 19.01 -3.34
N ALA A 191 1.82 18.11 -2.44
CA ALA A 191 0.67 17.21 -2.58
C ALA A 191 0.21 16.69 -1.22
N ILE A 192 -1.08 16.31 -1.09
CA ILE A 192 -1.57 15.46 -0.02
C ILE A 192 -1.53 14.01 -0.50
N CYS A 193 -1.11 13.05 0.34
CA CYS A 193 -1.09 11.63 -0.01
C CYS A 193 -1.77 10.79 1.08
N VAL A 194 -2.69 9.92 0.67
CA VAL A 194 -3.37 8.96 1.56
C VAL A 194 -3.48 7.59 0.88
N SER A 195 -3.45 6.52 1.67
CA SER A 195 -3.85 5.19 1.20
C SER A 195 -5.27 4.82 1.66
N ARG A 196 -6.07 4.20 0.76
CA ARG A 196 -7.47 3.86 1.01
C ARG A 196 -7.87 2.56 0.30
N PRO A 197 -7.92 1.42 0.98
CA PRO A 197 -7.57 1.13 2.39
C PRO A 197 -6.10 1.33 2.73
N THR A 198 -5.84 1.71 3.98
CA THR A 198 -4.48 1.97 4.45
C THR A 198 -3.71 0.68 4.73
N ASN A 199 -2.51 0.57 4.21
CA ASN A 199 -1.49 -0.32 4.72
C ASN A 199 -0.62 0.52 5.69
N PRO A 200 -0.60 0.25 7.02
CA PRO A 200 -0.72 -1.09 7.64
C PRO A 200 -2.07 -1.43 8.30
N THR A 201 -2.99 -0.51 8.46
CA THR A 201 -4.06 -0.60 9.46
C THR A 201 -5.34 -1.27 8.96
N GLY A 202 -5.56 -1.31 7.65
CA GLY A 202 -6.84 -1.65 7.07
C GLY A 202 -7.90 -0.56 7.25
N ASN A 203 -7.49 0.67 7.62
CA ASN A 203 -8.39 1.81 7.74
C ASN A 203 -8.93 2.22 6.37
N VAL A 204 -10.21 2.55 6.30
CA VAL A 204 -10.82 3.20 5.15
C VAL A 204 -11.32 4.56 5.59
N LEU A 205 -10.70 5.62 5.07
CA LEU A 205 -11.20 6.97 5.30
C LEU A 205 -12.63 7.07 4.79
N THR A 206 -13.51 7.72 5.56
CA THR A 206 -14.91 7.88 5.17
C THR A 206 -15.04 8.72 3.91
N ASN A 207 -16.21 8.65 3.25
CA ASN A 207 -16.48 9.48 2.08
C ASN A 207 -16.41 10.96 2.43
N GLU A 208 -16.83 11.36 3.63
CA GLU A 208 -16.76 12.74 4.15
C GLU A 208 -15.31 13.18 4.39
N GLU A 209 -14.47 12.33 5.01
CA GLU A 209 -13.05 12.61 5.18
C GLU A 209 -12.37 12.84 3.83
N MET A 210 -12.66 11.98 2.84
CA MET A 210 -12.11 12.09 1.49
C MET A 210 -12.58 13.35 0.76
N LYS A 211 -13.88 13.67 0.83
CA LYS A 211 -14.43 14.91 0.25
C LYS A 211 -13.77 16.15 0.86
N ARG A 212 -13.57 16.16 2.18
CA ARG A 212 -12.92 17.28 2.86
C ARG A 212 -11.44 17.40 2.49
N LEU A 213 -10.68 16.30 2.44
CA LEU A 213 -9.29 16.31 1.98
C LEU A 213 -9.17 16.79 0.53
N SER A 214 -10.08 16.34 -0.35
CA SER A 214 -10.15 16.77 -1.73
C SER A 214 -10.42 18.29 -1.85
N GLY A 215 -11.36 18.80 -1.05
CA GLY A 215 -11.65 20.24 -1.00
C GLY A 215 -10.46 21.07 -0.52
N LEU A 216 -9.74 20.60 0.51
CA LEU A 216 -8.52 21.25 1.03
C LEU A 216 -7.39 21.26 -0.01
N ALA A 217 -7.17 20.14 -0.71
CA ALA A 217 -6.18 20.06 -1.76
C ALA A 217 -6.49 21.02 -2.91
N LEU A 218 -7.76 21.07 -3.35
CA LEU A 218 -8.22 21.98 -4.40
C LEU A 218 -8.05 23.45 -3.98
N ALA A 219 -8.43 23.80 -2.75
CA ALA A 219 -8.29 25.15 -2.22
C ALA A 219 -6.82 25.59 -2.11
N ALA A 220 -5.92 24.65 -1.81
CA ALA A 220 -4.48 24.90 -1.75
C ALA A 220 -3.79 24.87 -3.13
N GLY A 221 -4.51 24.53 -4.22
CA GLY A 221 -3.97 24.43 -5.57
C GLY A 221 -2.96 23.29 -5.74
N ILE A 222 -3.10 22.19 -4.98
CA ILE A 222 -2.21 21.03 -5.00
C ILE A 222 -3.02 19.74 -5.26
N PRO A 223 -2.40 18.67 -5.80
CA PRO A 223 -3.08 17.40 -5.98
C PRO A 223 -3.30 16.63 -4.67
N LEU A 224 -4.38 15.82 -4.66
CA LEU A 224 -4.61 14.75 -3.71
C LEU A 224 -4.21 13.42 -4.37
N ILE A 225 -3.17 12.77 -3.84
CA ILE A 225 -2.74 11.44 -4.26
C ILE A 225 -3.49 10.41 -3.41
N ILE A 226 -4.15 9.47 -4.06
CA ILE A 226 -4.87 8.36 -3.40
C ILE A 226 -4.20 7.04 -3.79
N ASP A 227 -3.52 6.40 -2.85
CA ASP A 227 -3.07 5.02 -3.01
C ASP A 227 -4.26 4.08 -2.87
N ASN A 228 -4.68 3.53 -3.99
CA ASN A 228 -5.83 2.65 -4.10
C ASN A 228 -5.42 1.20 -4.42
N ALA A 229 -4.23 0.78 -3.98
CA ALA A 229 -3.71 -0.55 -4.27
C ALA A 229 -4.63 -1.70 -3.79
N TYR A 230 -5.46 -1.45 -2.78
CA TYR A 230 -6.45 -2.40 -2.23
C TYR A 230 -7.89 -2.01 -2.54
N GLY A 231 -8.12 -0.84 -3.09
CA GLY A 231 -9.42 -0.19 -3.14
C GLY A 231 -10.26 -0.52 -4.38
N LEU A 232 -11.19 0.37 -4.67
CA LEU A 232 -12.17 0.25 -5.76
C LEU A 232 -11.68 0.93 -7.04
N PRO A 233 -12.08 0.48 -8.24
CA PRO A 233 -13.04 -0.61 -8.51
C PRO A 233 -12.45 -2.01 -8.35
N PHE A 234 -11.13 -2.14 -8.42
CA PHE A 234 -10.39 -3.38 -8.18
C PHE A 234 -9.08 -3.07 -7.44
N PRO A 235 -8.53 -4.00 -6.65
CA PRO A 235 -8.97 -5.38 -6.37
C PRO A 235 -10.22 -5.47 -5.49
N GLY A 236 -10.72 -4.39 -4.95
CA GLY A 236 -11.96 -4.31 -4.21
C GLY A 236 -11.91 -4.89 -2.79
N ALA A 237 -10.74 -4.99 -2.17
CA ALA A 237 -10.59 -5.44 -0.79
C ALA A 237 -11.03 -4.35 0.21
N VAL A 238 -12.27 -3.91 0.10
CA VAL A 238 -12.93 -2.88 0.93
C VAL A 238 -14.19 -3.49 1.52
N PHE A 239 -14.34 -3.44 2.85
CA PHE A 239 -15.38 -4.15 3.60
C PHE A 239 -16.41 -3.20 4.22
N THR A 240 -16.30 -1.92 3.98
CA THR A 240 -17.22 -0.88 4.40
C THR A 240 -17.73 -0.10 3.19
N ASP A 241 -18.66 0.83 3.42
CA ASP A 241 -19.13 1.73 2.38
C ASP A 241 -18.03 2.72 2.01
N ALA A 242 -17.63 2.72 0.74
CA ALA A 242 -16.61 3.60 0.19
C ALA A 242 -16.89 3.85 -1.29
N GLU A 243 -16.87 5.11 -1.66
CA GLU A 243 -17.01 5.54 -3.06
C GLU A 243 -15.63 5.83 -3.64
N PRO A 244 -15.30 5.33 -4.84
CA PRO A 244 -14.09 5.74 -5.54
C PRO A 244 -14.20 7.22 -5.93
N LEU A 245 -13.10 7.95 -5.75
CA LEU A 245 -13.05 9.40 -5.99
C LEU A 245 -12.06 9.71 -7.09
N PHE A 246 -12.48 10.52 -8.06
CA PHE A 246 -11.61 11.05 -9.11
C PHE A 246 -12.02 12.49 -9.47
N GLY A 247 -11.09 13.25 -10.04
CA GLY A 247 -11.22 14.63 -10.52
C GLY A 247 -9.88 15.16 -10.98
N GLU A 248 -9.84 16.30 -11.65
CA GLU A 248 -8.65 16.90 -12.24
C GLU A 248 -7.47 17.12 -11.26
N HIS A 249 -7.76 17.37 -9.99
CA HIS A 249 -6.77 17.55 -8.94
C HIS A 249 -6.45 16.24 -8.17
N ILE A 250 -7.01 15.10 -8.61
CA ILE A 250 -6.79 13.81 -7.97
C ILE A 250 -5.84 12.97 -8.80
N ILE A 251 -4.86 12.38 -8.14
CA ILE A 251 -3.98 11.37 -8.69
C ILE A 251 -4.31 10.05 -8.01
N LEU A 252 -4.94 9.13 -8.75
CA LEU A 252 -5.29 7.82 -8.23
C LEU A 252 -4.25 6.80 -8.70
N THR A 253 -3.76 5.96 -7.79
CA THR A 253 -2.91 4.83 -8.17
C THR A 253 -3.67 3.52 -8.00
N LEU A 254 -3.54 2.63 -8.98
CA LEU A 254 -4.08 1.27 -8.97
C LEU A 254 -2.92 0.28 -9.14
N SER A 255 -3.14 -0.98 -8.77
CA SER A 255 -2.11 -2.01 -8.91
C SER A 255 -2.71 -3.37 -9.23
N LEU A 256 -2.09 -4.11 -10.15
CA LEU A 256 -2.45 -5.49 -10.41
C LEU A 256 -1.92 -6.46 -9.36
N SER A 257 -1.02 -6.01 -8.47
CA SER A 257 -0.43 -6.86 -7.43
C SER A 257 -1.49 -7.53 -6.56
N LYS A 258 -2.54 -6.80 -6.19
CA LYS A 258 -3.58 -7.33 -5.27
C LYS A 258 -4.74 -8.02 -5.98
N LEU A 259 -4.70 -8.05 -7.32
CA LEU A 259 -5.49 -8.98 -8.16
C LEU A 259 -4.85 -10.38 -8.26
N GLY A 260 -3.76 -10.66 -7.53
CA GLY A 260 -3.03 -11.91 -7.60
C GLY A 260 -1.87 -11.90 -8.59
N LEU A 261 -1.45 -10.75 -9.11
CA LEU A 261 -0.40 -10.60 -10.10
C LEU A 261 0.80 -9.74 -9.61
N PRO A 262 1.33 -9.93 -8.37
CA PRO A 262 2.41 -9.08 -7.87
C PRO A 262 3.70 -9.21 -8.70
N GLY A 263 3.96 -10.38 -9.28
CA GLY A 263 5.15 -10.65 -10.10
C GLY A 263 5.16 -9.95 -11.45
N THR A 264 4.00 -9.52 -11.98
CA THR A 264 3.92 -8.80 -13.26
C THR A 264 4.40 -7.35 -13.17
N ARG A 265 4.61 -6.84 -11.96
CA ARG A 265 5.10 -5.47 -11.70
C ARG A 265 4.34 -4.41 -12.49
N THR A 266 3.01 -4.40 -12.39
CA THR A 266 2.16 -3.44 -13.09
C THR A 266 1.43 -2.54 -12.08
N GLY A 267 1.83 -1.27 -12.06
CA GLY A 267 1.14 -0.18 -11.40
C GLY A 267 0.47 0.71 -12.44
N ILE A 268 -0.57 1.41 -12.04
CA ILE A 268 -1.37 2.28 -12.91
C ILE A 268 -1.51 3.62 -12.19
N VAL A 269 -1.25 4.70 -12.90
CA VAL A 269 -1.55 6.07 -12.45
C VAL A 269 -2.70 6.61 -13.30
N VAL A 270 -3.73 7.10 -12.64
CA VAL A 270 -4.86 7.81 -13.25
C VAL A 270 -4.79 9.25 -12.78
N ALA A 271 -4.53 10.18 -13.66
CA ALA A 271 -4.34 11.59 -13.35
C ALA A 271 -4.62 12.45 -14.58
N ARG A 272 -4.65 13.76 -14.44
CA ARG A 272 -4.74 14.66 -15.59
C ARG A 272 -3.57 14.43 -16.57
N PRO A 273 -3.78 14.67 -17.87
CA PRO A 273 -2.83 14.24 -18.94
C PRO A 273 -1.39 14.72 -18.75
N GLU A 274 -1.17 15.91 -18.20
CA GLU A 274 0.19 16.43 -17.99
C GLU A 274 0.96 15.60 -16.94
N ILE A 275 0.28 15.11 -15.89
CA ILE A 275 0.89 14.25 -14.87
C ILE A 275 1.15 12.86 -15.46
N ALA A 276 0.19 12.29 -16.18
CA ALA A 276 0.36 11.00 -16.84
C ALA A 276 1.52 11.03 -17.84
N SER A 277 1.65 12.10 -18.63
CA SER A 277 2.77 12.32 -19.54
C SER A 277 4.12 12.47 -18.82
N ALA A 278 4.17 13.19 -17.71
CA ALA A 278 5.37 13.32 -16.90
C ALA A 278 5.81 11.96 -16.31
N ILE A 279 4.86 11.15 -15.81
CA ILE A 279 5.16 9.79 -15.35
C ILE A 279 5.70 8.92 -16.48
N ALA A 280 5.11 8.96 -17.66
CA ALA A 280 5.61 8.23 -18.85
C ALA A 280 7.04 8.65 -19.21
N ALA A 281 7.36 9.95 -19.16
CA ALA A 281 8.71 10.45 -19.39
C ALA A 281 9.71 9.93 -18.33
N MET A 282 9.33 9.92 -17.05
CA MET A 282 10.16 9.34 -15.97
C MET A 282 10.34 7.83 -16.13
N CYS A 283 9.31 7.11 -16.57
CA CYS A 283 9.41 5.69 -16.91
C CYS A 283 10.44 5.45 -18.03
N SER A 284 10.44 6.28 -19.08
CA SER A 284 11.40 6.14 -20.18
C SER A 284 12.86 6.35 -19.75
N VAL A 285 13.09 7.28 -18.82
CA VAL A 285 14.43 7.54 -18.28
C VAL A 285 14.93 6.42 -17.37
N THR A 286 14.04 5.84 -16.56
CA THR A 286 14.44 4.88 -15.51
C THR A 286 14.39 3.43 -15.95
N GLY A 287 13.55 3.08 -16.91
CA GLY A 287 13.31 1.70 -17.29
C GLY A 287 13.00 1.47 -18.77
N LEU A 288 13.10 2.52 -19.60
CA LEU A 288 12.80 2.54 -21.04
C LEU A 288 11.31 2.27 -21.33
N ALA A 289 10.78 1.14 -20.87
CA ALA A 289 9.38 0.74 -21.00
C ALA A 289 8.94 -0.07 -19.77
N ASN A 290 7.63 -0.25 -19.62
CA ASN A 290 7.06 -1.06 -18.56
C ASN A 290 6.78 -2.49 -19.01
N THR A 291 6.61 -3.41 -18.04
CA THR A 291 6.24 -4.79 -18.34
C THR A 291 4.87 -4.87 -19.00
N ASN A 292 4.77 -5.64 -20.08
CA ASN A 292 3.53 -5.78 -20.86
C ASN A 292 2.66 -6.96 -20.40
N ILE A 293 3.27 -8.02 -19.86
CA ILE A 293 2.56 -9.26 -19.53
C ILE A 293 1.33 -9.05 -18.63
N GLY A 294 1.44 -8.23 -17.57
CA GLY A 294 0.32 -7.94 -16.70
C GLY A 294 -0.80 -7.19 -17.40
N GLN A 295 -0.46 -6.28 -18.30
CA GLN A 295 -1.40 -5.52 -19.10
C GLN A 295 -2.19 -6.44 -20.04
N GLN A 296 -1.52 -7.35 -20.73
CA GLN A 296 -2.15 -8.30 -21.67
C GLN A 296 -3.02 -9.34 -20.94
N LEU A 297 -2.61 -9.80 -19.77
CA LEU A 297 -3.42 -10.73 -18.98
C LEU A 297 -4.74 -10.10 -18.53
N VAL A 298 -4.71 -8.84 -18.12
CA VAL A 298 -5.88 -8.17 -17.51
C VAL A 298 -6.78 -7.47 -18.54
N LYS A 299 -6.24 -7.07 -19.68
CA LYS A 299 -7.00 -6.35 -20.73
C LYS A 299 -8.36 -6.99 -21.05
N PRO A 300 -8.47 -8.29 -21.40
CA PRO A 300 -9.78 -8.89 -21.73
C PRO A 300 -10.76 -8.91 -20.55
N LEU A 301 -10.27 -8.97 -19.31
CA LEU A 301 -11.12 -8.89 -18.12
C LEU A 301 -11.72 -7.50 -17.91
N LEU A 302 -11.03 -6.43 -18.37
CA LEU A 302 -11.56 -5.07 -18.38
C LEU A 302 -12.64 -4.91 -19.49
N ASP A 303 -12.41 -5.53 -20.64
CA ASP A 303 -13.34 -5.48 -21.76
C ASP A 303 -14.65 -6.25 -21.50
N SER A 304 -14.56 -7.37 -20.76
CA SER A 304 -15.70 -8.23 -20.38
C SER A 304 -16.29 -7.93 -19.00
N ASP A 305 -15.74 -6.95 -18.27
CA ASP A 305 -16.08 -6.62 -16.88
C ASP A 305 -15.83 -7.76 -15.87
N GLU A 306 -15.17 -8.84 -16.28
CA GLU A 306 -14.84 -10.00 -15.40
C GLU A 306 -13.98 -9.59 -14.21
N VAL A 307 -13.17 -8.52 -14.34
CA VAL A 307 -12.38 -7.96 -13.23
C VAL A 307 -13.26 -7.53 -12.06
N LEU A 308 -14.48 -7.02 -12.30
CA LEU A 308 -15.43 -6.66 -11.24
C LEU A 308 -16.03 -7.90 -10.58
N HIS A 309 -16.29 -8.95 -11.34
CA HIS A 309 -16.75 -10.22 -10.78
C HIS A 309 -15.68 -10.79 -9.83
N LEU A 310 -14.42 -10.84 -10.26
CA LEU A 310 -13.30 -11.25 -9.39
C LEU A 310 -13.20 -10.39 -8.13
N ALA A 311 -13.25 -9.07 -8.26
CA ALA A 311 -13.15 -8.14 -7.15
C ALA A 311 -14.30 -8.34 -6.14
N ARG A 312 -15.55 -8.35 -6.61
CA ARG A 312 -16.76 -8.32 -5.77
C ARG A 312 -17.16 -9.68 -5.22
N GLN A 313 -17.01 -10.75 -6.02
CA GLN A 313 -17.54 -12.08 -5.69
C GLN A 313 -16.46 -13.06 -5.18
N VAL A 314 -15.18 -12.75 -5.40
CA VAL A 314 -14.09 -13.66 -5.03
C VAL A 314 -13.12 -12.99 -4.05
N ILE A 315 -12.49 -11.88 -4.43
CA ILE A 315 -11.41 -11.26 -3.66
C ILE A 315 -11.94 -10.62 -2.37
N ARG A 316 -12.96 -9.76 -2.48
CA ARG A 316 -13.56 -9.08 -1.33
C ARG A 316 -14.08 -10.08 -0.28
N PRO A 317 -14.96 -11.05 -0.59
CA PRO A 317 -15.46 -11.99 0.41
C PRO A 317 -14.34 -12.82 1.07
N TYR A 318 -13.34 -13.21 0.29
CA TYR A 318 -12.19 -13.96 0.80
C TYR A 318 -11.44 -13.16 1.88
N TYR A 319 -11.00 -11.94 1.58
CA TYR A 319 -10.24 -11.15 2.54
C TYR A 319 -11.07 -10.64 3.70
N GLU A 320 -12.34 -10.33 3.49
CA GLU A 320 -13.28 -9.96 4.57
C GLU A 320 -13.45 -11.10 5.57
N SER A 321 -13.60 -12.35 5.10
CA SER A 321 -13.64 -13.53 5.96
C SER A 321 -12.34 -13.69 6.74
N ARG A 322 -11.17 -13.60 6.07
CA ARG A 322 -9.85 -13.71 6.71
C ARG A 322 -9.63 -12.64 7.79
N ALA A 323 -10.00 -11.40 7.50
CA ALA A 323 -9.88 -10.31 8.46
C ALA A 323 -10.77 -10.52 9.69
N ARG A 324 -12.01 -11.00 9.50
CA ARG A 324 -12.95 -11.33 10.57
C ARG A 324 -12.42 -12.48 11.44
N ASP A 325 -11.95 -13.55 10.82
CA ASP A 325 -11.42 -14.71 11.54
C ASP A 325 -10.15 -14.33 12.33
N ALA A 326 -9.20 -13.59 11.73
CA ALA A 326 -8.04 -13.11 12.43
C ALA A 326 -8.41 -12.22 13.64
N GLY A 327 -9.41 -11.34 13.51
CA GLY A 327 -9.91 -10.53 14.61
C GLY A 327 -10.49 -11.39 15.75
N ARG A 328 -11.21 -12.45 15.42
CA ARG A 328 -11.74 -13.43 16.41
C ARG A 328 -10.59 -14.16 17.10
N TRP A 329 -9.60 -14.65 16.37
CA TRP A 329 -8.44 -15.36 16.95
C TRP A 329 -7.58 -14.47 17.85
N VAL A 330 -7.43 -13.18 17.53
CA VAL A 330 -6.78 -12.25 18.46
C VAL A 330 -7.57 -12.13 19.76
N ARG A 331 -8.91 -12.00 19.70
CA ARG A 331 -9.74 -11.94 20.91
C ARG A 331 -9.67 -13.25 21.71
N GLU A 332 -9.61 -14.40 21.05
CA GLU A 332 -9.42 -15.71 21.71
C GLU A 332 -8.04 -15.80 22.36
N ALA A 333 -6.97 -15.39 21.68
CA ALA A 333 -5.60 -15.52 22.15
C ALA A 333 -5.27 -14.57 23.32
N PHE A 334 -5.75 -13.34 23.28
CA PHE A 334 -5.50 -12.33 24.33
C PHE A 334 -6.57 -12.38 25.43
N GLY A 335 -7.79 -12.82 25.14
CA GLY A 335 -8.85 -12.95 26.11
C GLY A 335 -9.15 -11.69 26.89
N ALA A 336 -9.19 -11.80 28.22
CA ALA A 336 -9.39 -10.70 29.17
C ALA A 336 -8.09 -9.94 29.52
N ASP A 337 -6.96 -10.25 28.90
CA ASP A 337 -5.69 -9.57 29.15
C ASP A 337 -5.86 -8.04 28.92
N ALA A 338 -5.30 -7.24 29.79
CA ALA A 338 -5.34 -5.79 29.64
C ALA A 338 -4.30 -5.30 28.61
N GLY A 339 -4.49 -4.10 28.09
CA GLY A 339 -3.48 -3.40 27.30
C GLY A 339 -3.30 -3.92 25.88
N TRP A 340 -4.34 -4.45 25.25
CA TRP A 340 -4.37 -4.69 23.80
C TRP A 340 -5.61 -4.07 23.17
N SER A 341 -5.49 -3.70 21.92
CA SER A 341 -6.62 -3.28 21.08
C SER A 341 -6.32 -3.51 19.60
N LEU A 342 -7.36 -3.68 18.79
CA LEU A 342 -7.27 -3.85 17.35
C LEU A 342 -7.83 -2.61 16.64
N HIS A 343 -7.12 -2.14 15.62
CA HIS A 343 -7.75 -1.23 14.68
C HIS A 343 -8.89 -1.94 13.94
N ARG A 344 -10.03 -1.25 13.79
CA ARG A 344 -11.15 -1.74 12.99
C ARG A 344 -10.67 -1.99 11.56
N CYS A 345 -10.78 -3.22 11.10
CA CYS A 345 -10.38 -3.58 9.74
C CYS A 345 -11.55 -3.35 8.78
N GLU A 346 -11.41 -2.37 7.92
CA GLU A 346 -12.41 -1.98 6.94
C GLU A 346 -11.96 -2.29 5.51
N GLY A 347 -10.73 -2.77 5.33
CA GLY A 347 -10.18 -3.15 4.04
C GLY A 347 -8.79 -3.75 4.12
N ALA A 348 -8.21 -4.05 2.97
CA ALA A 348 -6.93 -4.73 2.78
C ALA A 348 -6.94 -6.16 3.41
N PHE A 349 -5.78 -6.67 3.81
CA PHE A 349 -5.66 -7.99 4.46
C PHE A 349 -4.68 -7.95 5.63
N PHE A 350 -4.67 -6.82 6.36
CA PHE A 350 -3.85 -6.62 7.55
C PHE A 350 -4.73 -6.42 8.78
N ARG A 351 -4.20 -6.85 9.93
CA ARG A 351 -4.68 -6.46 11.24
C ARG A 351 -3.64 -5.59 11.91
N TRP A 352 -4.07 -4.53 12.54
CA TRP A 352 -3.22 -3.61 13.27
C TRP A 352 -3.48 -3.76 14.75
N LEU A 353 -2.52 -4.41 15.43
CA LEU A 353 -2.60 -4.72 16.86
C LEU A 353 -1.81 -3.68 17.64
N ARG A 354 -2.46 -3.03 18.61
CA ARG A 354 -1.82 -2.15 19.60
C ARG A 354 -1.65 -2.87 20.93
N LEU A 355 -0.48 -2.72 21.54
CA LEU A 355 -0.06 -3.34 22.81
C LEU A 355 0.34 -2.25 23.79
N THR A 356 -0.63 -1.64 24.46
CA THR A 356 -0.41 -0.52 25.39
C THR A 356 0.30 -0.99 26.67
N GLY A 357 1.27 -0.21 27.14
CA GLY A 357 1.97 -0.48 28.39
C GLY A 357 2.89 -1.70 28.34
N LEU A 358 3.32 -2.12 27.16
CA LEU A 358 4.36 -3.15 27.03
C LEU A 358 5.71 -2.56 27.50
N PRO A 359 6.51 -3.24 28.36
CA PRO A 359 7.77 -2.71 28.87
C PRO A 359 8.91 -2.69 27.84
N ILE A 360 8.69 -3.24 26.66
CA ILE A 360 9.62 -3.22 25.52
C ILE A 360 8.93 -2.64 24.27
N SER A 361 9.71 -2.18 23.31
CA SER A 361 9.19 -1.74 22.01
C SER A 361 8.67 -2.90 21.17
N THR A 362 7.78 -2.62 20.21
CA THR A 362 7.34 -3.66 19.26
C THR A 362 8.47 -4.13 18.34
N ARG A 363 9.53 -3.34 18.15
CA ARG A 363 10.76 -3.78 17.47
C ARG A 363 11.51 -4.84 18.28
N GLU A 364 11.63 -4.70 19.59
CA GLU A 364 12.23 -5.72 20.43
C GLU A 364 11.34 -6.98 20.48
N LEU A 365 10.04 -6.80 20.64
CA LEU A 365 9.08 -7.91 20.57
C LEU A 365 9.21 -8.68 19.23
N TYR A 366 9.38 -7.98 18.11
CA TYR A 366 9.62 -8.59 16.81
C TYR A 366 10.87 -9.51 16.81
N GLN A 367 11.98 -9.08 17.41
CA GLN A 367 13.19 -9.90 17.49
C GLN A 367 12.98 -11.17 18.35
N ARG A 368 12.18 -11.10 19.40
CA ARG A 368 11.78 -12.24 20.21
C ARG A 368 10.88 -13.21 19.44
N LEU A 369 9.89 -12.67 18.71
CA LEU A 369 8.97 -13.46 17.87
C LEU A 369 9.69 -14.17 16.73
N LYS A 370 10.70 -13.56 16.11
CA LYS A 370 11.55 -14.22 15.09
C LYS A 370 12.19 -15.48 15.63
N LYS A 371 12.70 -15.48 16.88
CA LYS A 371 13.27 -16.67 17.54
C LYS A 371 12.23 -17.77 17.77
N ARG A 372 10.94 -17.42 17.78
CA ARG A 372 9.80 -18.32 17.89
C ARG A 372 9.15 -18.63 16.55
N GLN A 373 9.86 -18.36 15.45
CA GLN A 373 9.40 -18.61 14.07
C GLN A 373 8.10 -17.88 13.73
N VAL A 374 7.94 -16.65 14.21
CA VAL A 374 6.83 -15.76 13.83
C VAL A 374 7.38 -14.45 13.29
N LEU A 375 7.00 -14.09 12.07
CA LEU A 375 7.42 -12.87 11.39
C LEU A 375 6.24 -11.92 11.28
N VAL A 376 6.39 -10.73 11.88
CA VAL A 376 5.42 -9.63 11.88
C VAL A 376 6.10 -8.34 11.40
N VAL A 377 5.41 -7.20 11.38
CA VAL A 377 6.07 -5.91 11.11
C VAL A 377 5.85 -4.97 12.29
N PRO A 378 6.94 -4.49 12.91
CA PRO A 378 6.84 -3.52 14.00
C PRO A 378 6.32 -2.17 13.51
N GLY A 379 5.54 -1.51 14.36
CA GLY A 379 4.82 -0.29 14.03
C GLY A 379 5.71 0.91 13.70
N GLU A 380 6.90 0.96 14.30
CA GLU A 380 7.83 2.08 14.18
C GLU A 380 8.13 2.48 12.72
N ASN A 381 8.06 1.52 11.82
CA ASN A 381 8.40 1.74 10.40
C ASN A 381 7.32 2.49 9.61
N PHE A 382 6.14 2.73 10.17
CA PHE A 382 5.00 3.34 9.49
C PHE A 382 4.70 4.78 9.92
N TYR A 383 5.50 5.34 10.86
CA TYR A 383 5.29 6.67 11.44
C TYR A 383 6.44 7.61 11.04
N PHE A 384 6.59 7.88 9.76
CA PHE A 384 7.57 8.82 9.25
C PHE A 384 6.94 10.19 8.95
N GLY A 385 7.73 11.25 8.95
CA GLY A 385 7.31 12.62 8.66
C GLY A 385 6.67 13.36 9.84
N LEU A 386 6.56 12.74 11.03
CA LEU A 386 6.14 13.44 12.25
C LEU A 386 7.24 14.38 12.74
N SER A 387 6.89 15.58 13.17
CA SER A 387 7.82 16.55 13.77
C SER A 387 8.27 16.15 15.19
N GLU A 388 7.38 15.49 15.93
CA GLU A 388 7.62 15.04 17.28
C GLU A 388 7.44 13.52 17.40
N PRO A 389 8.30 12.85 18.19
CA PRO A 389 8.13 11.42 18.45
C PRO A 389 6.77 11.14 19.12
N TRP A 390 6.05 10.16 18.60
CA TRP A 390 4.79 9.71 19.17
C TRP A 390 4.95 8.30 19.74
N PRO A 391 4.92 8.09 21.08
CA PRO A 391 5.18 6.78 21.72
C PRO A 391 4.31 5.64 21.17
N HIS A 392 3.13 5.98 20.68
CA HIS A 392 2.19 5.03 20.06
C HIS A 392 2.82 4.18 18.92
N HIS A 393 3.83 4.71 18.21
CA HIS A 393 4.52 3.97 17.15
C HIS A 393 5.20 2.68 17.65
N ALA A 394 5.70 2.71 18.89
CA ALA A 394 6.37 1.56 19.49
C ALA A 394 5.41 0.55 20.16
N GLU A 395 4.11 0.81 20.10
CA GLU A 395 3.06 -0.04 20.68
C GLU A 395 2.34 -0.92 19.64
N CYS A 396 2.65 -0.77 18.36
CA CYS A 396 1.82 -1.35 17.28
C CYS A 396 2.55 -2.43 16.47
N LEU A 397 1.78 -3.41 15.98
CA LEU A 397 2.23 -4.47 15.07
C LEU A 397 1.29 -4.58 13.87
N ARG A 398 1.86 -4.69 12.65
CA ARG A 398 1.09 -5.12 11.48
C ARG A 398 1.14 -6.64 11.35
N LEU A 399 -0.03 -7.25 11.20
CA LEU A 399 -0.22 -8.69 11.04
C LEU A 399 -0.93 -8.95 9.71
N ASN A 400 -0.30 -9.68 8.81
CA ASN A 400 -0.92 -10.15 7.57
C ASN A 400 -1.81 -11.37 7.89
N CYS A 401 -3.09 -11.31 7.49
CA CYS A 401 -4.05 -12.40 7.71
C CYS A 401 -4.39 -13.18 6.43
N SER A 402 -3.62 -12.99 5.33
CA SER A 402 -3.86 -13.67 4.05
C SER A 402 -3.35 -15.12 3.99
N GLY A 403 -2.53 -15.54 4.96
CA GLY A 403 -1.96 -16.88 5.04
C GLY A 403 -2.97 -17.98 5.39
N ALA A 404 -2.49 -19.23 5.48
CA ALA A 404 -3.31 -20.36 5.91
C ALA A 404 -3.91 -20.12 7.32
N PRO A 405 -5.21 -20.44 7.54
CA PRO A 405 -5.90 -20.16 8.80
C PRO A 405 -5.18 -20.69 10.03
N GLU A 406 -4.71 -21.93 9.93
CA GLU A 406 -4.03 -22.63 11.02
C GLU A 406 -2.74 -21.93 11.39
N THR A 407 -1.93 -21.56 10.38
CA THR A 407 -0.67 -20.82 10.57
C THR A 407 -0.91 -19.45 11.20
N VAL A 408 -1.94 -18.71 10.76
CA VAL A 408 -2.29 -17.41 11.32
C VAL A 408 -2.75 -17.56 12.77
N ARG A 409 -3.62 -18.53 13.07
CA ARG A 409 -4.14 -18.78 14.42
C ARG A 409 -3.02 -19.16 15.40
N GLU A 410 -2.14 -20.08 15.00
CA GLU A 410 -0.97 -20.47 15.81
C GLU A 410 -0.03 -19.30 16.09
N ALA A 411 0.26 -18.50 15.06
CA ALA A 411 1.11 -17.32 15.21
C ALA A 411 0.51 -16.31 16.19
N LEU A 412 -0.78 -16.06 16.13
CA LEU A 412 -1.49 -15.16 17.05
C LEU A 412 -1.41 -15.65 18.50
N GLN A 413 -1.51 -16.97 18.74
CA GLN A 413 -1.32 -17.56 20.06
C GLN A 413 0.10 -17.34 20.56
N ILE A 414 1.13 -17.58 19.72
CA ILE A 414 2.53 -17.36 20.06
C ILE A 414 2.81 -15.88 20.39
N ILE A 415 2.19 -14.96 19.66
CA ILE A 415 2.30 -13.51 19.93
C ILE A 415 1.70 -13.19 21.31
N ALA A 416 0.51 -13.68 21.61
CA ALA A 416 -0.14 -13.43 22.91
C ALA A 416 0.66 -14.02 24.08
N ASP A 417 1.22 -15.23 23.92
CA ASP A 417 2.06 -15.87 24.92
C ASP A 417 3.35 -15.09 25.16
N GLU A 418 3.98 -14.57 24.12
CA GLU A 418 5.20 -13.76 24.27
C GLU A 418 4.90 -12.40 24.93
N VAL A 419 3.79 -11.77 24.59
CA VAL A 419 3.34 -10.53 25.25
C VAL A 419 3.09 -10.77 26.74
N ARG A 420 2.42 -11.86 27.12
CA ARG A 420 2.24 -12.23 28.55
C ARG A 420 3.57 -12.46 29.27
N ARG A 421 4.51 -13.19 28.61
CA ARG A 421 5.86 -13.42 29.17
C ARG A 421 6.56 -12.11 29.45
N VAL A 422 6.60 -11.20 28.48
CA VAL A 422 7.24 -9.89 28.60
C VAL A 422 6.61 -9.05 29.73
N ARG A 423 5.30 -9.04 29.85
CA ARG A 423 4.60 -8.33 30.94
C ARG A 423 4.89 -8.90 32.33
N ASN A 424 5.18 -10.19 32.41
CA ASN A 424 5.54 -10.87 33.65
C ASN A 424 7.05 -10.87 33.95
N GLY A 425 7.86 -10.06 33.25
CA GLY A 425 9.29 -9.87 33.50
C GLY A 425 10.21 -10.91 32.86
N GLY A 426 9.72 -11.63 31.81
CA GLY A 426 10.44 -12.67 31.08
C GLY A 426 11.14 -12.22 29.80
#